data_ae76e1dc8035a9e25d4e7af7fe9450f2
#
_entry.id   ae76e1dc8035a9e25d4e7af7fe9450f2
#
_cell.length_a   1.000
_cell.length_b   1.000
_cell.length_c   1.000
_cell.angle_alpha   90.00
_cell.angle_beta   90.00
_cell.angle_gamma   90.00
#
_symmetry.space_group_name_H-M   'P 1'
#
loop_
_entity.id
_entity.type
_entity.pdbx_description
1 polymer ?
#
loop_
_entity_poly.entity_id
_entity_poly.type
_entity_poly.pdbx_seq_one_letter_code
_entity_poly.pdbx_strand_id
1 'polypeptide(L)'
;LYKPTNSKLETNLFGIKFPSPVGLAAGLDKNAKLINEFSSLGFGFIEIGTVTPKPQDGNPKKRLFRLLDDKAVINRMGFNNDGVEKIASRLKNRGNIIIGGNIGKNKNTPLEKAKTDYLISFDYLFDYVDYFAVNVSSPNTENLRDLQHQDNLKSLLNSIQKNNKWRSQPKPVLLKIAPDLNETQLLNIIKVVEDTGLDGIIATN
;
A
#
# COMPACT_ATOMS: atom_id res chain seq x y z
N LEU A 1 7.46 -15.90 -21.02
CA LEU A 1 6.57 -15.82 -19.88
C LEU A 1 7.21 -16.55 -18.71
N TYR A 2 7.69 -15.82 -17.73
CA TYR A 2 8.32 -16.39 -16.54
C TYR A 2 7.24 -16.61 -15.48
N LYS A 3 6.65 -17.81 -15.44
CA LYS A 3 5.80 -18.19 -14.30
C LYS A 3 6.62 -19.02 -13.33
N PRO A 4 6.55 -18.74 -12.01
CA PRO A 4 7.16 -19.62 -11.03
C PRO A 4 6.47 -20.99 -11.13
N THR A 5 7.25 -22.02 -11.46
CA THR A 5 6.74 -23.40 -11.65
C THR A 5 7.06 -24.30 -10.48
N ASN A 6 7.85 -23.81 -9.52
CA ASN A 6 8.29 -24.59 -8.37
C ASN A 6 7.33 -24.39 -7.20
N SER A 7 6.59 -25.40 -6.83
CA SER A 7 5.65 -25.37 -5.69
C SER A 7 6.32 -25.07 -4.34
N LYS A 8 7.63 -25.28 -4.21
CA LYS A 8 8.40 -24.88 -3.02
C LYS A 8 8.46 -23.36 -2.81
N LEU A 9 8.14 -22.56 -3.83
CA LEU A 9 8.05 -21.11 -3.74
C LEU A 9 6.68 -20.65 -3.24
N GLU A 10 5.70 -21.52 -3.21
CA GLU A 10 4.36 -21.19 -2.74
C GLU A 10 4.37 -20.88 -1.23
N THR A 11 3.71 -19.81 -0.85
CA THR A 11 3.60 -19.38 0.54
C THR A 11 2.13 -19.06 0.86
N ASN A 12 1.62 -19.57 1.97
CA ASN A 12 0.29 -19.23 2.45
C ASN A 12 0.41 -18.21 3.58
N LEU A 13 -0.11 -17.01 3.35
CA LEU A 13 -0.16 -15.94 4.34
C LEU A 13 -1.56 -15.31 4.34
N PHE A 14 -2.10 -15.05 5.51
CA PHE A 14 -3.40 -14.37 5.65
C PHE A 14 -4.57 -15.08 4.92
N GLY A 15 -4.48 -16.40 4.73
CA GLY A 15 -5.45 -17.15 3.93
C GLY A 15 -5.29 -16.99 2.40
N ILE A 16 -4.28 -16.26 1.94
CA ILE A 16 -3.96 -16.09 0.52
C ILE A 16 -2.80 -17.00 0.14
N LYS A 17 -2.97 -17.75 -0.95
CA LYS A 17 -1.92 -18.61 -1.50
C LYS A 17 -1.10 -17.84 -2.54
N PHE A 18 0.08 -17.38 -2.16
CA PHE A 18 1.04 -16.70 -3.04
C PHE A 18 1.84 -17.74 -3.83
N PRO A 19 1.88 -17.67 -5.16
CA PRO A 19 2.64 -18.61 -5.98
C PRO A 19 4.16 -18.39 -5.91
N SER A 20 4.59 -17.21 -5.43
CA SER A 20 5.99 -16.85 -5.20
C SER A 20 6.07 -15.82 -4.08
N PRO A 21 7.13 -15.85 -3.23
CA PRO A 21 7.35 -14.84 -2.21
C PRO A 21 7.84 -13.49 -2.78
N VAL A 22 8.16 -13.45 -4.08
CA VAL A 22 8.65 -12.23 -4.75
C VAL A 22 7.47 -11.53 -5.41
N GLY A 23 7.19 -10.33 -4.96
CA GLY A 23 6.14 -9.47 -5.51
C GLY A 23 6.67 -8.13 -6.00
N LEU A 24 5.86 -7.44 -6.79
CA LEU A 24 6.12 -6.08 -7.21
C LEU A 24 5.60 -5.11 -6.14
N ALA A 25 6.50 -4.34 -5.53
CA ALA A 25 6.14 -3.36 -4.51
C ALA A 25 5.39 -2.16 -5.10
N ALA A 26 4.58 -1.50 -4.26
CA ALA A 26 3.94 -0.24 -4.61
C ALA A 26 4.95 0.82 -5.08
N GLY A 27 4.53 1.64 -6.01
CA GLY A 27 5.33 2.75 -6.54
C GLY A 27 5.71 2.62 -8.01
N LEU A 28 5.72 1.43 -8.60
CA LEU A 28 6.01 1.23 -10.01
C LEU A 28 4.73 1.28 -10.86
N ASP A 29 3.78 0.37 -10.65
CA ASP A 29 2.46 0.47 -11.29
C ASP A 29 1.43 1.12 -10.36
N LYS A 30 1.64 2.39 -10.09
CA LYS A 30 0.76 3.16 -9.19
C LYS A 30 -0.70 3.15 -9.60
N ASN A 31 -0.97 3.05 -10.88
CA ASN A 31 -2.27 3.28 -11.49
C ASN A 31 -2.93 2.00 -12.03
N ALA A 32 -2.38 0.83 -11.71
CA ALA A 32 -2.87 -0.45 -12.23
C ALA A 32 -3.00 -0.49 -13.77
N LYS A 33 -2.01 0.03 -14.47
CA LYS A 33 -2.01 0.11 -15.94
C LYS A 33 -1.37 -1.11 -16.59
N LEU A 34 -0.46 -1.79 -15.90
CA LEU A 34 0.41 -2.83 -16.43
C LEU A 34 0.31 -4.15 -15.64
N ILE A 35 -0.86 -4.41 -15.05
CA ILE A 35 -1.08 -5.61 -14.21
C ILE A 35 -0.78 -6.91 -14.97
N ASN A 36 -1.27 -7.05 -16.21
CA ASN A 36 -1.08 -8.25 -17.00
C ASN A 36 0.37 -8.40 -17.47
N GLU A 37 1.02 -7.30 -17.82
CA GLU A 37 2.41 -7.26 -18.23
C GLU A 37 3.33 -7.68 -17.09
N PHE A 38 3.16 -7.09 -15.91
CA PHE A 38 3.96 -7.45 -14.72
C PHE A 38 3.67 -8.87 -14.22
N SER A 39 2.42 -9.32 -14.31
CA SER A 39 2.07 -10.73 -14.04
C SER A 39 2.86 -11.69 -14.93
N SER A 40 3.14 -11.28 -16.16
CA SER A 40 3.90 -12.09 -17.13
C SER A 40 5.41 -12.17 -16.83
N LEU A 41 5.92 -11.31 -15.94
CA LEU A 41 7.33 -11.32 -15.52
C LEU A 41 7.61 -12.28 -14.36
N GLY A 42 6.59 -12.97 -13.82
CA GLY A 42 6.75 -14.00 -12.79
C GLY A 42 6.62 -13.50 -11.35
N PHE A 43 6.15 -12.27 -11.12
CA PHE A 43 5.79 -11.83 -9.78
C PHE A 43 4.64 -12.67 -9.23
N GLY A 44 4.74 -13.05 -7.96
CA GLY A 44 3.68 -13.78 -7.26
C GLY A 44 2.49 -12.91 -6.89
N PHE A 45 2.72 -11.60 -6.76
CA PHE A 45 1.71 -10.58 -6.47
C PHE A 45 2.19 -9.20 -6.92
N ILE A 46 1.26 -8.26 -7.03
CA ILE A 46 1.54 -6.87 -7.41
C ILE A 46 0.86 -5.95 -6.40
N GLU A 47 1.61 -5.02 -5.81
CA GLU A 47 1.05 -3.97 -4.99
C GLU A 47 0.95 -2.69 -5.82
N ILE A 48 -0.29 -2.23 -6.05
CA ILE A 48 -0.57 -0.97 -6.75
C ILE A 48 -0.52 0.21 -5.79
N GLY A 49 -0.37 1.41 -6.31
CA GLY A 49 -0.44 2.64 -5.52
C GLY A 49 0.93 3.28 -5.27
N THR A 50 0.98 4.16 -4.31
CA THR A 50 -0.08 4.54 -3.37
C THR A 50 -1.22 5.23 -4.09
N VAL A 51 -2.43 4.80 -3.80
CA VAL A 51 -3.67 5.34 -4.33
C VAL A 51 -4.25 6.35 -3.34
N THR A 52 -4.78 7.46 -3.85
CA THR A 52 -5.50 8.46 -3.07
C THR A 52 -6.91 8.65 -3.62
N PRO A 53 -7.89 9.15 -2.82
CA PRO A 53 -9.26 9.35 -3.30
C PRO A 53 -9.33 10.16 -4.60
N LYS A 54 -8.70 11.32 -4.60
CA LYS A 54 -8.65 12.21 -5.77
C LYS A 54 -7.35 12.01 -6.55
N PRO A 55 -7.36 12.19 -7.86
CA PRO A 55 -6.12 12.23 -8.64
C PRO A 55 -5.23 13.37 -8.17
N GLN A 56 -3.92 13.17 -8.26
CA GLN A 56 -2.93 14.22 -7.99
C GLN A 56 -1.64 13.98 -8.77
N ASP A 57 -1.01 15.09 -9.19
CA ASP A 57 0.20 15.05 -10.02
C ASP A 57 1.46 14.67 -9.23
N GLY A 58 1.40 14.75 -7.91
CA GLY A 58 2.55 14.59 -7.02
C GLY A 58 3.42 15.84 -6.97
N ASN A 59 4.69 15.67 -6.57
CA ASN A 59 5.64 16.76 -6.46
C ASN A 59 6.18 17.20 -7.83
N PRO A 60 6.66 18.47 -7.98
CA PRO A 60 7.25 18.96 -9.22
C PRO A 60 8.41 18.10 -9.72
N LYS A 61 8.56 17.99 -11.03
CA LYS A 61 9.75 17.40 -11.67
C LYS A 61 10.94 18.38 -11.52
N LYS A 62 12.20 17.93 -11.40
CA LYS A 62 12.65 16.53 -11.39
C LYS A 62 12.41 15.92 -10.00
N ARG A 63 12.01 14.66 -9.93
CA ARG A 63 11.59 14.01 -8.68
C ARG A 63 12.07 12.57 -8.54
N LEU A 64 12.93 12.13 -9.43
CA LEU A 64 13.62 10.83 -9.40
C LEU A 64 15.07 11.03 -9.80
N PHE A 65 16.01 10.57 -8.96
CA PHE A 65 17.45 10.76 -9.14
C PHE A 65 18.15 9.43 -8.97
N ARG A 66 18.96 9.04 -9.95
CA ARG A 66 19.81 7.84 -9.88
C ARG A 66 21.18 8.23 -9.37
N LEU A 67 21.65 7.53 -8.35
CA LEU A 67 22.98 7.63 -7.79
C LEU A 67 23.73 6.39 -8.28
N LEU A 68 24.43 6.50 -9.42
CA LEU A 68 25.03 5.35 -10.10
C LEU A 68 26.16 4.72 -9.28
N ASP A 69 27.00 5.54 -8.66
CA ASP A 69 28.13 5.09 -7.85
C ASP A 69 27.67 4.33 -6.59
N ASP A 70 26.58 4.79 -5.97
CA ASP A 70 25.99 4.18 -4.78
C ASP A 70 24.98 3.07 -5.11
N LYS A 71 24.72 2.81 -6.40
CA LYS A 71 23.65 1.88 -6.88
C LYS A 71 22.30 2.15 -6.21
N ALA A 72 21.96 3.42 -6.04
CA ALA A 72 20.79 3.88 -5.29
C ALA A 72 19.89 4.81 -6.11
N VAL A 73 18.68 5.00 -5.62
CA VAL A 73 17.68 5.91 -6.19
C VAL A 73 17.09 6.78 -5.10
N ILE A 74 17.13 8.09 -5.30
CA ILE A 74 16.38 9.04 -4.47
C ILE A 74 15.12 9.44 -5.22
N ASN A 75 13.98 9.48 -4.51
CA ASN A 75 12.75 10.00 -5.08
C ASN A 75 12.04 10.98 -4.13
N ARG A 76 11.27 11.88 -4.75
CA ARG A 76 10.32 12.77 -4.09
C ARG A 76 8.99 12.79 -4.85
N MET A 77 8.41 11.61 -5.09
CA MET A 77 7.27 11.42 -6.00
C MET A 77 5.99 12.12 -5.53
N GLY A 78 5.63 12.04 -4.23
CA GLY A 78 4.45 12.71 -3.67
C GLY A 78 3.12 12.08 -4.10
N PHE A 79 3.06 10.76 -4.18
CA PHE A 79 1.84 9.97 -4.48
C PHE A 79 1.12 10.39 -5.76
N ASN A 80 1.85 10.67 -6.85
CA ASN A 80 1.22 10.90 -8.14
C ASN A 80 0.41 9.67 -8.57
N ASN A 81 -0.89 9.87 -8.80
CA ASN A 81 -1.81 8.81 -9.23
C ASN A 81 -3.09 9.39 -9.86
N ASP A 82 -3.82 8.53 -10.58
CA ASP A 82 -5.02 8.91 -11.34
C ASP A 82 -6.30 8.98 -10.49
N GLY A 83 -6.21 8.76 -9.17
CA GLY A 83 -7.34 8.69 -8.24
C GLY A 83 -7.99 7.31 -8.20
N VAL A 84 -8.61 7.01 -7.04
CA VAL A 84 -9.11 5.66 -6.75
C VAL A 84 -10.16 5.17 -7.72
N GLU A 85 -11.05 6.03 -8.19
CA GLU A 85 -12.14 5.66 -9.10
C GLU A 85 -11.62 5.10 -10.44
N LYS A 86 -10.67 5.82 -11.07
CA LYS A 86 -10.04 5.36 -12.32
C LYS A 86 -9.23 4.09 -12.13
N ILE A 87 -8.55 3.98 -11.00
CA ILE A 87 -7.73 2.80 -10.69
C ILE A 87 -8.63 1.59 -10.46
N ALA A 88 -9.68 1.70 -9.67
CA ALA A 88 -10.67 0.64 -9.46
C ALA A 88 -11.30 0.16 -10.77
N SER A 89 -11.61 1.09 -11.69
CA SER A 89 -12.17 0.72 -13.00
C SER A 89 -11.23 -0.15 -13.85
N ARG A 90 -9.91 0.06 -13.76
CA ARG A 90 -8.90 -0.76 -14.47
C ARG A 90 -8.77 -2.15 -13.87
N LEU A 91 -8.92 -2.26 -12.56
CA LEU A 91 -8.81 -3.53 -11.83
C LEU A 91 -9.94 -4.51 -12.13
N LYS A 92 -11.05 -4.07 -12.74
CA LYS A 92 -12.14 -4.97 -13.18
C LYS A 92 -11.65 -6.11 -14.09
N ASN A 93 -10.54 -5.89 -14.81
CA ASN A 93 -9.96 -6.86 -15.77
C ASN A 93 -8.57 -7.35 -15.33
N ARG A 94 -8.30 -7.42 -14.02
CA ARG A 94 -6.98 -7.74 -13.45
C ARG A 94 -6.50 -9.20 -13.64
N GLY A 95 -7.33 -10.10 -14.16
CA GLY A 95 -7.01 -11.52 -14.19
C GLY A 95 -6.91 -12.15 -12.79
N ASN A 96 -6.12 -13.22 -12.65
CA ASN A 96 -6.00 -14.02 -11.43
C ASN A 96 -4.76 -13.69 -10.58
N ILE A 97 -4.03 -12.62 -10.89
CA ILE A 97 -2.88 -12.20 -10.07
C ILE A 97 -3.36 -11.63 -8.74
N ILE A 98 -2.62 -11.92 -7.68
CA ILE A 98 -2.87 -11.34 -6.35
C ILE A 98 -2.50 -9.86 -6.37
N ILE A 99 -3.42 -8.99 -5.96
CA ILE A 99 -3.26 -7.55 -5.95
C ILE A 99 -3.33 -7.02 -4.53
N GLY A 100 -2.28 -6.30 -4.11
CA GLY A 100 -2.30 -5.46 -2.93
C GLY A 100 -2.73 -4.04 -3.27
N GLY A 101 -3.62 -3.47 -2.48
CA GLY A 101 -4.05 -2.06 -2.60
C GLY A 101 -3.32 -1.18 -1.61
N ASN A 102 -2.27 -0.47 -2.04
CA ASN A 102 -1.58 0.49 -1.19
C ASN A 102 -2.33 1.83 -1.21
N ILE A 103 -2.83 2.24 -0.04
CA ILE A 103 -3.69 3.41 0.12
C ILE A 103 -3.05 4.49 1.00
N GLY A 104 -3.36 5.75 0.69
CA GLY A 104 -2.85 6.90 1.42
C GLY A 104 -3.75 8.13 1.30
N LYS A 105 -3.41 9.21 2.02
CA LYS A 105 -4.15 10.47 1.93
C LYS A 105 -3.68 11.33 0.75
N ASN A 106 -4.58 12.13 0.20
CA ASN A 106 -4.23 13.20 -0.72
C ASN A 106 -3.30 14.25 -0.06
N LYS A 107 -2.46 14.89 -0.86
CA LYS A 107 -1.52 15.92 -0.39
C LYS A 107 -2.23 17.06 0.34
N ASN A 108 -3.32 17.55 -0.26
CA ASN A 108 -4.07 18.70 0.25
C ASN A 108 -5.09 18.35 1.33
N THR A 109 -5.24 17.08 1.71
CA THR A 109 -6.12 16.68 2.81
C THR A 109 -5.43 16.97 4.14
N PRO A 110 -6.02 17.80 5.03
CA PRO A 110 -5.48 18.03 6.36
C PRO A 110 -5.36 16.73 7.16
N LEU A 111 -4.43 16.70 8.12
CA LEU A 111 -4.13 15.49 8.89
C LEU A 111 -5.35 14.95 9.65
N GLU A 112 -6.13 15.83 10.24
CA GLU A 112 -7.36 15.49 10.97
C GLU A 112 -8.46 14.86 10.10
N LYS A 113 -8.39 15.06 8.77
CA LYS A 113 -9.28 14.46 7.78
C LYS A 113 -8.67 13.25 7.05
N ALA A 114 -7.41 12.92 7.36
CA ALA A 114 -6.69 11.84 6.69
C ALA A 114 -7.49 10.52 6.69
N LYS A 115 -8.08 10.18 7.82
CA LYS A 115 -8.89 8.96 7.98
C LYS A 115 -9.97 8.80 6.90
N THR A 116 -10.63 9.87 6.50
CA THR A 116 -11.65 9.85 5.46
C THR A 116 -11.07 9.41 4.11
N ASP A 117 -9.87 9.89 3.76
CA ASP A 117 -9.21 9.53 2.52
C ASP A 117 -8.86 8.02 2.46
N TYR A 118 -8.36 7.47 3.57
CA TYR A 118 -8.07 6.04 3.64
C TYR A 118 -9.35 5.21 3.51
N LEU A 119 -10.44 5.59 4.18
CA LEU A 119 -11.72 4.87 4.10
C LEU A 119 -12.33 4.94 2.71
N ILE A 120 -12.31 6.09 2.04
CA ILE A 120 -12.77 6.21 0.65
C ILE A 120 -11.98 5.27 -0.26
N SER A 121 -10.65 5.31 -0.17
CA SER A 121 -9.80 4.44 -1.01
C SER A 121 -9.99 2.96 -0.69
N PHE A 122 -10.17 2.61 0.58
CA PHE A 122 -10.48 1.27 1.04
C PHE A 122 -11.79 0.75 0.43
N ASP A 123 -12.87 1.55 0.51
CA ASP A 123 -14.19 1.16 0.00
C ASP A 123 -14.21 0.97 -1.52
N TYR A 124 -13.62 1.90 -2.27
CA TYR A 124 -13.56 1.81 -3.74
C TYR A 124 -12.74 0.61 -4.25
N LEU A 125 -11.66 0.25 -3.55
CA LEU A 125 -10.79 -0.84 -3.97
C LEU A 125 -11.21 -2.19 -3.40
N PHE A 126 -12.13 -2.24 -2.45
CA PHE A 126 -12.41 -3.43 -1.68
C PHE A 126 -12.67 -4.67 -2.54
N ASP A 127 -13.50 -4.57 -3.56
CA ASP A 127 -13.87 -5.70 -4.42
C ASP A 127 -12.79 -6.08 -5.44
N TYR A 128 -11.73 -5.28 -5.56
CA TYR A 128 -10.75 -5.40 -6.64
C TYR A 128 -9.35 -5.79 -6.15
N VAL A 129 -9.08 -5.79 -4.87
CA VAL A 129 -7.77 -6.16 -4.31
C VAL A 129 -7.90 -7.36 -3.36
N ASP A 130 -6.82 -8.05 -3.10
CA ASP A 130 -6.80 -9.23 -2.23
C ASP A 130 -6.36 -8.88 -0.80
N TYR A 131 -5.57 -7.83 -0.63
CA TYR A 131 -5.18 -7.27 0.67
C TYR A 131 -4.96 -5.77 0.57
N PHE A 132 -4.85 -5.09 1.70
CA PHE A 132 -4.56 -3.66 1.78
C PHE A 132 -3.23 -3.37 2.47
N ALA A 133 -2.51 -2.36 1.97
CA ALA A 133 -1.36 -1.75 2.62
C ALA A 133 -1.70 -0.31 3.00
N VAL A 134 -1.82 -0.04 4.29
CA VAL A 134 -2.05 1.31 4.84
C VAL A 134 -0.71 2.04 4.89
N ASN A 135 -0.50 3.00 4.00
CA ASN A 135 0.78 3.68 3.84
C ASN A 135 0.84 4.98 4.64
N VAL A 136 1.56 4.96 5.75
CA VAL A 136 1.85 6.15 6.58
C VAL A 136 3.34 6.51 6.55
N SER A 137 4.12 5.92 5.64
CA SER A 137 5.59 5.93 5.68
C SER A 137 6.25 6.96 4.78
N SER A 138 5.54 7.54 3.79
CA SER A 138 6.17 8.41 2.80
C SER A 138 6.64 9.74 3.40
N PRO A 139 7.92 10.12 3.18
CA PRO A 139 8.41 11.44 3.56
C PRO A 139 7.99 12.54 2.57
N ASN A 140 7.43 12.16 1.43
CA ASN A 140 7.18 13.02 0.28
C ASN A 140 5.76 13.63 0.28
N THR A 141 4.97 13.36 1.30
CA THR A 141 3.66 13.94 1.56
C THR A 141 3.72 14.62 2.92
N GLU A 142 3.42 15.90 2.94
CA GLU A 142 3.53 16.75 4.14
C GLU A 142 2.73 16.18 5.31
N ASN A 143 3.36 16.12 6.48
CA ASN A 143 2.81 15.63 7.75
C ASN A 143 2.24 14.19 7.70
N LEU A 144 2.47 13.41 6.63
CA LEU A 144 1.96 12.05 6.56
C LEU A 144 2.53 11.16 7.68
N ARG A 145 3.82 11.34 7.99
CA ARG A 145 4.49 10.56 9.03
C ARG A 145 3.98 10.85 10.44
N ASP A 146 3.30 11.98 10.65
CA ASP A 146 2.65 12.28 11.93
C ASP A 146 1.49 11.33 12.24
N LEU A 147 0.98 10.64 11.20
CA LEU A 147 0.05 9.52 11.40
C LEU A 147 0.67 8.32 12.11
N GLN A 148 2.00 8.21 12.18
CA GLN A 148 2.70 7.14 12.92
C GLN A 148 2.72 7.40 14.44
N HIS A 149 2.33 8.60 14.91
CA HIS A 149 2.11 8.83 16.35
C HIS A 149 0.96 7.96 16.85
N GLN A 150 1.15 7.37 18.02
CA GLN A 150 0.34 6.26 18.54
C GLN A 150 -1.18 6.49 18.46
N ASP A 151 -1.67 7.64 18.94
CA ASP A 151 -3.10 7.93 18.98
C ASP A 151 -3.72 8.12 17.59
N ASN A 152 -3.03 8.84 16.71
CA ASN A 152 -3.46 9.06 15.33
C ASN A 152 -3.51 7.74 14.58
N LEU A 153 -2.46 6.93 14.74
CA LEU A 153 -2.34 5.62 14.10
C LEU A 153 -3.44 4.69 14.59
N LYS A 154 -3.64 4.57 15.90
CA LYS A 154 -4.67 3.71 16.50
C LYS A 154 -6.07 4.11 16.03
N SER A 155 -6.37 5.42 15.98
CA SER A 155 -7.64 5.93 15.48
C SER A 155 -7.89 5.58 14.02
N LEU A 156 -6.88 5.75 13.16
CA LEU A 156 -6.93 5.41 11.74
C LEU A 156 -7.17 3.91 11.54
N LEU A 157 -6.33 3.07 12.14
CA LEU A 157 -6.37 1.62 11.96
C LEU A 157 -7.65 0.99 12.50
N ASN A 158 -8.13 1.44 13.67
CA ASN A 158 -9.42 1.00 14.21
C ASN A 158 -10.58 1.32 13.26
N SER A 159 -10.53 2.47 12.58
CA SER A 159 -11.59 2.84 11.64
C SER A 159 -11.58 1.98 10.39
N ILE A 160 -10.39 1.65 9.87
CA ILE A 160 -10.24 0.72 8.73
C ILE A 160 -10.68 -0.69 9.14
N GLN A 161 -10.23 -1.19 10.28
CA GLN A 161 -10.61 -2.51 10.77
C GLN A 161 -12.11 -2.62 11.07
N LYS A 162 -12.72 -1.58 11.62
CA LYS A 162 -14.16 -1.54 11.81
C LYS A 162 -14.88 -1.69 10.47
N ASN A 163 -14.48 -0.93 9.46
CA ASN A 163 -15.08 -1.02 8.11
C ASN A 163 -14.84 -2.42 7.51
N ASN A 164 -13.62 -2.95 7.63
CA ASN A 164 -13.25 -4.27 7.13
C ASN A 164 -14.10 -5.39 7.75
N LYS A 165 -14.27 -5.38 9.07
CA LYS A 165 -15.05 -6.40 9.81
C LYS A 165 -16.55 -6.40 9.49
N TRP A 166 -17.08 -5.30 8.95
CA TRP A 166 -18.47 -5.24 8.49
C TRP A 166 -18.70 -5.89 7.11
N ARG A 167 -17.62 -6.22 6.39
CA ARG A 167 -17.71 -6.91 5.11
C ARG A 167 -17.98 -8.41 5.30
N SER A 168 -18.67 -9.01 4.35
CA SER A 168 -18.94 -10.46 4.36
C SER A 168 -17.68 -11.32 4.33
N GLN A 169 -16.63 -10.80 3.68
CA GLN A 169 -15.32 -11.43 3.59
C GLN A 169 -14.25 -10.38 3.88
N PRO A 170 -13.88 -10.16 5.15
CA PRO A 170 -12.79 -9.24 5.51
C PRO A 170 -11.49 -9.61 4.80
N LYS A 171 -10.70 -8.58 4.45
CA LYS A 171 -9.43 -8.76 3.76
C LYS A 171 -8.26 -8.45 4.70
N PRO A 172 -7.09 -9.06 4.48
CA PRO A 172 -5.88 -8.73 5.23
C PRO A 172 -5.54 -7.24 5.08
N VAL A 173 -5.20 -6.61 6.20
CA VAL A 173 -4.78 -5.20 6.28
C VAL A 173 -3.41 -5.13 6.91
N LEU A 174 -2.43 -4.60 6.17
CA LEU A 174 -1.05 -4.44 6.59
C LEU A 174 -0.72 -2.97 6.79
N LEU A 175 0.15 -2.65 7.74
CA LEU A 175 0.67 -1.30 7.93
C LEU A 175 2.04 -1.16 7.30
N LYS A 176 2.23 -0.20 6.37
CA LYS A 176 3.54 0.10 5.80
C LYS A 176 4.22 1.24 6.54
N ILE A 177 5.38 0.93 7.14
CA ILE A 177 6.14 1.83 8.03
C ILE A 177 7.35 2.47 7.34
N ALA A 178 7.85 3.56 7.92
CA ALA A 178 9.07 4.23 7.49
C ALA A 178 10.33 3.49 7.97
N PRO A 179 11.47 3.58 7.23
CA PRO A 179 12.69 2.86 7.58
C PRO A 179 13.52 3.51 8.71
N ASP A 180 13.25 4.76 9.02
CA ASP A 180 14.02 5.63 9.92
C ASP A 180 13.36 5.82 11.30
N LEU A 181 12.57 4.82 11.73
CA LEU A 181 12.01 4.76 13.07
C LEU A 181 13.07 4.33 14.08
N ASN A 182 13.09 4.98 15.25
CA ASN A 182 13.87 4.47 16.37
C ASN A 182 13.16 3.30 17.07
N GLU A 183 13.87 2.61 17.95
CA GLU A 183 13.37 1.40 18.63
C GLU A 183 12.08 1.65 19.41
N THR A 184 12.00 2.75 20.15
CA THR A 184 10.79 3.11 20.92
C THR A 184 9.59 3.35 20.01
N GLN A 185 9.79 4.04 18.88
CA GLN A 185 8.74 4.26 17.89
C GLN A 185 8.28 2.94 17.27
N LEU A 186 9.23 2.06 16.94
CA LEU A 186 8.92 0.75 16.37
C LEU A 186 8.11 -0.10 17.35
N LEU A 187 8.50 -0.18 18.63
CA LEU A 187 7.76 -0.91 19.66
C LEU A 187 6.34 -0.37 19.85
N ASN A 188 6.18 0.96 19.85
CA ASN A 188 4.87 1.59 19.94
C ASN A 188 3.97 1.23 18.73
N ILE A 189 4.54 1.22 17.52
CA ILE A 189 3.80 0.83 16.32
C ILE A 189 3.39 -0.65 16.37
N ILE A 190 4.28 -1.54 16.76
CA ILE A 190 3.99 -2.96 16.93
C ILE A 190 2.81 -3.14 17.89
N LYS A 191 2.85 -2.49 19.05
CA LYS A 191 1.75 -2.53 20.02
C LYS A 191 0.42 -2.02 19.41
N VAL A 192 0.45 -0.95 18.64
CA VAL A 192 -0.76 -0.45 17.96
C VAL A 192 -1.29 -1.46 16.95
N VAL A 193 -0.42 -2.11 16.17
CA VAL A 193 -0.81 -3.15 15.21
C VAL A 193 -1.49 -4.33 15.93
N GLU A 194 -0.91 -4.81 17.02
CA GLU A 194 -1.50 -5.86 17.87
C GLU A 194 -2.84 -5.43 18.47
N ASP A 195 -2.91 -4.25 19.12
CA ASP A 195 -4.12 -3.72 19.75
C ASP A 195 -5.28 -3.54 18.75
N THR A 196 -4.98 -3.20 17.51
CA THR A 196 -5.99 -2.95 16.45
C THR A 196 -6.33 -4.21 15.65
N GLY A 197 -5.58 -5.29 15.85
CA GLY A 197 -5.78 -6.57 15.17
C GLY A 197 -5.52 -6.50 13.66
N LEU A 198 -4.49 -5.74 13.23
CA LEU A 198 -3.99 -5.81 11.88
C LEU A 198 -3.26 -7.12 11.64
N ASP A 199 -3.20 -7.53 10.37
CA ASP A 199 -2.62 -8.80 9.98
C ASP A 199 -1.09 -8.77 9.89
N GLY A 200 -0.48 -7.57 9.80
CA GLY A 200 0.97 -7.47 9.78
C GLY A 200 1.53 -6.10 9.42
N ILE A 201 2.85 -6.07 9.22
CA ILE A 201 3.63 -4.87 8.92
C ILE A 201 4.42 -5.09 7.63
N ILE A 202 4.46 -4.06 6.76
CA ILE A 202 5.39 -3.98 5.63
C ILE A 202 6.59 -3.13 6.05
N ALA A 203 7.73 -3.77 6.22
CA ALA A 203 9.00 -3.15 6.53
C ALA A 203 9.93 -3.26 5.31
N THR A 204 10.11 -2.19 4.57
CA THR A 204 9.72 -0.80 4.77
C THR A 204 9.42 -0.09 3.46
N ASN A 205 9.32 1.23 3.58
CA ASN A 205 9.13 2.09 2.41
C ASN A 205 10.36 2.10 1.49
#